data_40c2a2aeb5176f06594b4cb35ee9d1f9
#
_entry.id   40c2a2aeb5176f06594b4cb35ee9d1f9
#
_cell.length_a   1.000
_cell.length_b   1.000
_cell.length_c   1.000
_cell.angle_alpha   90.00
_cell.angle_beta   90.00
_cell.angle_gamma   90.00
#
_symmetry.space_group_name_H-M   'P 1'
#
loop_
_entity.id
_entity.type
_entity.pdbx_description
1 polymer ?
#
loop_
_entity_poly.entity_id
_entity_poly.type
_entity_poly.pdbx_seq_one_letter_code
_entity_poly.pdbx_strand_id
1 'polypeptide(L)'
;TRETVGLLHSSFTTPLDRDEIHHLLVRMDDILDLSQDIAEMVALYELRGLPAEAHQLAAICLACGERIRSAIRLIHNMDNGQSILRMCEEISRLESDADRVMRSGLARLFHEEADVRELLKLKGLLELLEEVTDSCDDVAKRIEGIVLENS
;
A
#
# COMPACT_ATOMS: atom_id res chain seq x y z
N THR A 1 -1.16 1.24 16.94
CA THR A 1 -2.63 1.29 16.77
C THR A 1 -3.34 1.67 18.07
N ARG A 2 -3.17 0.93 19.18
CA ARG A 2 -3.77 1.32 20.48
C ARG A 2 -3.19 2.62 21.07
N GLU A 3 -1.89 2.85 20.92
CA GLU A 3 -1.22 4.09 21.37
C GLU A 3 -1.67 5.30 20.56
N THR A 4 -1.88 5.16 19.26
CA THR A 4 -2.32 6.26 18.39
C THR A 4 -3.76 6.67 18.71
N VAL A 5 -4.64 5.73 19.02
CA VAL A 5 -6.02 6.01 19.46
C VAL A 5 -6.01 6.71 20.84
N GLY A 6 -5.09 6.35 21.75
CA GLY A 6 -4.92 6.98 23.06
C GLY A 6 -4.47 8.44 22.97
N LEU A 7 -3.56 8.76 22.04
CA LEU A 7 -3.09 10.13 21.78
C LEU A 7 -4.19 11.03 21.20
N LEU A 8 -5.09 10.47 20.38
CA LEU A 8 -6.24 11.18 19.82
C LEU A 8 -7.29 11.56 20.89
N HIS A 9 -7.43 10.77 21.95
CA HIS A 9 -8.32 11.09 23.07
C HIS A 9 -7.84 12.27 23.93
N SER A 10 -6.57 12.61 23.89
CA SER A 10 -5.98 13.69 24.70
C SER A 10 -5.87 15.03 23.99
N SER A 11 -6.13 15.09 22.69
CA SER A 11 -6.00 16.30 21.87
C SER A 11 -7.35 16.89 21.51
N PHE A 12 -7.77 17.95 22.22
CA PHE A 12 -9.02 18.69 21.99
C PHE A 12 -9.03 19.55 20.70
N THR A 13 -7.93 19.55 19.91
CA THR A 13 -7.74 20.41 18.74
C THR A 13 -7.10 19.66 17.56
N THR A 14 -7.66 18.49 17.17
CA THR A 14 -7.33 17.90 15.88
C THR A 14 -8.33 18.41 14.84
N PRO A 15 -7.89 19.01 13.71
CA PRO A 15 -8.78 19.42 12.62
C PRO A 15 -9.42 18.22 11.91
N LEU A 16 -9.10 16.99 12.33
CA LEU A 16 -9.53 15.74 11.73
C LEU A 16 -10.67 15.12 12.52
N ASP A 17 -11.73 14.70 11.83
CA ASP A 17 -12.82 13.92 12.41
C ASP A 17 -12.27 12.57 12.93
N ARG A 18 -12.78 12.14 14.10
CA ARG A 18 -12.38 10.85 14.70
C ARG A 18 -12.70 9.66 13.78
N ASP A 19 -13.82 9.72 13.09
CA ASP A 19 -14.25 8.65 12.20
C ASP A 19 -13.33 8.54 10.98
N GLU A 20 -12.89 9.66 10.42
CA GLU A 20 -11.93 9.68 9.32
C GLU A 20 -10.58 9.07 9.72
N ILE A 21 -10.08 9.44 10.91
CA ILE A 21 -8.83 8.88 11.43
C ILE A 21 -8.98 7.37 11.69
N HIS A 22 -10.10 6.94 12.26
CA HIS A 22 -10.36 5.52 12.48
C HIS A 22 -10.38 4.74 11.18
N HIS A 23 -11.08 5.23 10.15
CA HIS A 23 -11.10 4.62 8.84
C HIS A 23 -9.72 4.58 8.18
N LEU A 24 -8.93 5.63 8.33
CA LEU A 24 -7.56 5.67 7.83
C LEU A 24 -6.68 4.61 8.49
N LEU A 25 -6.77 4.48 9.82
CA LEU A 25 -6.01 3.48 10.58
C LEU A 25 -6.40 2.05 10.19
N VAL A 26 -7.69 1.77 9.99
CA VAL A 26 -8.15 0.46 9.53
C VAL A 26 -7.55 0.12 8.17
N ARG A 27 -7.55 1.06 7.22
CA ARG A 27 -6.94 0.85 5.90
C ARG A 27 -5.43 0.66 5.94
N MET A 28 -4.74 1.32 6.86
CA MET A 28 -3.31 1.10 7.06
C MET A 28 -3.03 -0.27 7.67
N ASP A 29 -3.92 -0.77 8.52
CA ASP A 29 -3.85 -2.12 9.09
C ASP A 29 -4.00 -3.20 7.99
N ASP A 30 -4.92 -2.99 7.03
CA ASP A 30 -5.09 -3.87 5.86
C ASP A 30 -3.76 -4.04 5.08
N ILE A 31 -2.96 -2.97 4.93
CA ILE A 31 -1.64 -3.04 4.28
C ILE A 31 -0.66 -3.94 5.04
N LEU A 32 -0.67 -3.86 6.37
CA LEU A 32 0.18 -4.69 7.21
C LEU A 32 -0.25 -6.16 7.15
N ASP A 33 -1.55 -6.43 7.15
CA ASP A 33 -2.09 -7.79 7.02
C ASP A 33 -1.69 -8.40 5.67
N LEU A 34 -1.86 -7.69 4.56
CA LEU A 34 -1.42 -8.15 3.24
C LEU A 34 0.10 -8.40 3.20
N SER A 35 0.89 -7.55 3.85
CA SER A 35 2.34 -7.74 3.93
C SER A 35 2.72 -9.00 4.71
N GLN A 36 1.97 -9.31 5.76
CA GLN A 36 2.11 -10.57 6.50
C GLN A 36 1.72 -11.76 5.64
N ASP A 37 0.60 -11.69 4.92
CA ASP A 37 0.14 -12.74 4.02
C ASP A 37 1.18 -13.08 2.94
N ILE A 38 1.86 -12.06 2.40
CA ILE A 38 2.97 -12.24 1.45
C ILE A 38 4.11 -13.04 2.10
N ALA A 39 4.53 -12.64 3.30
CA ALA A 39 5.61 -13.32 4.00
C ALA A 39 5.25 -14.79 4.33
N GLU A 40 4.01 -15.03 4.76
CA GLU A 40 3.48 -16.37 5.01
C GLU A 40 3.41 -17.21 3.74
N MET A 41 2.95 -16.63 2.62
CA MET A 41 2.90 -17.30 1.32
C MET A 41 4.30 -17.73 0.84
N VAL A 42 5.30 -16.85 0.93
CA VAL A 42 6.68 -17.15 0.55
C VAL A 42 7.22 -18.34 1.35
N ALA A 43 6.96 -18.37 2.66
CA ALA A 43 7.39 -19.45 3.55
C ALA A 43 6.59 -20.73 3.30
N LEU A 44 5.26 -20.66 3.27
CA LEU A 44 4.36 -21.81 3.14
C LEU A 44 4.53 -22.56 1.81
N TYR A 45 4.72 -21.82 0.72
CA TYR A 45 4.89 -22.39 -0.62
C TYR A 45 6.33 -22.69 -0.96
N GLU A 46 7.26 -22.46 -0.03
CA GLU A 46 8.70 -22.69 -0.22
C GLU A 46 9.23 -22.02 -1.51
N LEU A 47 8.85 -20.76 -1.74
CA LEU A 47 9.27 -20.04 -2.94
C LEU A 47 10.78 -19.79 -2.89
N ARG A 48 11.52 -20.37 -3.84
CA ARG A 48 13.00 -20.30 -3.89
C ARG A 48 13.52 -19.36 -4.96
N GLY A 49 12.78 -19.19 -6.05
CA GLY A 49 13.13 -18.31 -7.14
C GLY A 49 12.02 -17.33 -7.40
N LEU A 50 12.27 -16.03 -7.14
CA LEU A 50 11.29 -14.99 -7.38
C LEU A 50 11.56 -14.34 -8.74
N PRO A 51 10.52 -14.12 -9.56
CA PRO A 51 10.67 -13.44 -10.84
C PRO A 51 11.05 -11.97 -10.62
N ALA A 52 11.67 -11.36 -11.64
CA ALA A 52 12.08 -9.95 -11.58
C ALA A 52 10.90 -9.02 -11.26
N GLU A 53 9.71 -9.34 -11.77
CA GLU A 53 8.48 -8.58 -11.50
C GLU A 53 8.10 -8.59 -10.01
N ALA A 54 8.31 -9.70 -9.31
CA ALA A 54 8.07 -9.74 -7.86
C ALA A 54 9.00 -8.78 -7.11
N HIS A 55 10.27 -8.71 -7.50
CA HIS A 55 11.22 -7.74 -6.92
C HIS A 55 10.83 -6.29 -7.26
N GLN A 56 10.38 -6.03 -8.48
CA GLN A 56 9.90 -4.70 -8.87
C GLN A 56 8.66 -4.29 -8.09
N LEU A 57 7.68 -5.18 -7.95
CA LEU A 57 6.47 -4.93 -7.15
C LEU A 57 6.80 -4.69 -5.68
N ALA A 58 7.70 -5.47 -5.08
CA ALA A 58 8.14 -5.26 -3.71
C ALA A 58 8.80 -3.89 -3.50
N ALA A 59 9.62 -3.43 -4.46
CA ALA A 59 10.21 -2.10 -4.43
C ALA A 59 9.16 -0.99 -4.53
N ILE A 60 8.12 -1.18 -5.36
CA ILE A 60 7.00 -0.24 -5.47
C ILE A 60 6.20 -0.21 -4.17
N CYS A 61 5.90 -1.37 -3.55
CA CYS A 61 5.24 -1.43 -2.25
C CYS A 61 6.00 -0.63 -1.18
N LEU A 62 7.32 -0.78 -1.12
CA LEU A 62 8.16 -0.03 -0.20
C LEU A 62 8.07 1.48 -0.46
N ALA A 63 8.15 1.90 -1.73
CA ALA A 63 8.03 3.30 -2.11
C ALA A 63 6.67 3.89 -1.72
N CYS A 64 5.57 3.16 -1.91
CA CYS A 64 4.24 3.56 -1.46
C CYS A 64 4.19 3.75 0.07
N GLY A 65 4.71 2.78 0.82
CA GLY A 65 4.77 2.85 2.29
C GLY A 65 5.55 4.06 2.80
N GLU A 66 6.68 4.40 2.16
CA GLU A 66 7.47 5.59 2.49
C GLU A 66 6.69 6.90 2.22
N ARG A 67 5.91 6.97 1.13
CA ARG A 67 5.07 8.13 0.82
C ARG A 67 3.92 8.27 1.83
N ILE A 68 3.24 7.19 2.17
CA ILE A 68 2.20 7.18 3.21
C ILE A 68 2.77 7.68 4.53
N ARG A 69 3.90 7.12 4.97
CA ARG A 69 4.57 7.53 6.21
C ARG A 69 4.90 9.03 6.22
N SER A 70 5.38 9.56 5.10
CA SER A 70 5.70 10.98 4.97
C SER A 70 4.44 11.85 5.01
N ALA A 71 3.38 11.46 4.30
CA ALA A 71 2.10 12.17 4.30
C ALA A 71 1.47 12.22 5.70
N ILE A 72 1.45 11.10 6.41
CA ILE A 72 0.92 11.01 7.79
C ILE A 72 1.69 11.90 8.75
N ARG A 73 3.00 12.01 8.61
CA ARG A 73 3.81 12.92 9.44
C ARG A 73 3.47 14.39 9.26
N LEU A 74 2.98 14.76 8.10
CA LEU A 74 2.65 16.14 7.75
C LEU A 74 1.17 16.51 8.01
N ILE A 75 0.29 15.51 8.16
CA ILE A 75 -1.17 15.71 8.19
C ILE A 75 -1.67 16.55 9.38
N HIS A 76 -0.88 16.69 10.43
CA HIS A 76 -1.22 17.49 11.59
C HIS A 76 -1.18 19.02 11.34
N ASN A 77 -0.59 19.45 10.23
CA ASN A 77 -0.52 20.86 9.82
C ASN A 77 -0.95 21.00 8.35
N MET A 78 -2.11 21.61 8.12
CA MET A 78 -2.70 21.80 6.79
C MET A 78 -1.92 22.77 5.91
N ASP A 79 -0.99 23.55 6.45
CA ASP A 79 -0.03 24.33 5.63
C ASP A 79 0.80 23.42 4.72
N ASN A 80 0.93 22.15 5.06
CA ASN A 80 1.59 21.11 4.27
C ASN A 80 0.69 20.48 3.20
N GLY A 81 -0.57 20.90 3.05
CA GLY A 81 -1.56 20.29 2.18
C GLY A 81 -1.05 19.99 0.77
N GLN A 82 -0.40 20.97 0.12
CA GLN A 82 0.18 20.80 -1.20
C GLN A 82 1.25 19.70 -1.27
N SER A 83 2.06 19.56 -0.24
CA SER A 83 3.08 18.50 -0.16
C SER A 83 2.46 17.14 0.03
N ILE A 84 1.41 17.05 0.85
CA ILE A 84 0.65 15.82 1.08
C ILE A 84 -0.02 15.37 -0.20
N LEU A 85 -0.70 16.28 -0.92
CA LEU A 85 -1.37 15.97 -2.19
C LEU A 85 -0.40 15.44 -3.25
N ARG A 86 0.81 16.01 -3.33
CA ARG A 86 1.85 15.47 -4.22
C ARG A 86 2.27 14.05 -3.88
N MET A 87 2.39 13.73 -2.58
CA MET A 87 2.69 12.36 -2.14
C MET A 87 1.57 11.38 -2.50
N CYS A 88 0.31 11.80 -2.37
CA CYS A 88 -0.85 11.00 -2.79
C CYS A 88 -0.83 10.75 -4.31
N GLU A 89 -0.55 11.77 -5.10
CA GLU A 89 -0.42 11.63 -6.55
C GLU A 89 0.74 10.69 -6.95
N GLU A 90 1.86 10.74 -6.25
CA GLU A 90 2.98 9.81 -6.46
C GLU A 90 2.58 8.36 -6.16
N ILE A 91 1.78 8.11 -5.10
CA ILE A 91 1.27 6.78 -4.77
C ILE A 91 0.37 6.25 -5.88
N SER A 92 -0.55 7.07 -6.40
CA SER A 92 -1.43 6.66 -7.51
C SER A 92 -0.64 6.32 -8.79
N ARG A 93 0.46 7.02 -9.05
CA ARG A 93 1.35 6.67 -10.17
C ARG A 93 2.08 5.35 -9.92
N LEU A 94 2.55 5.13 -8.70
CA LEU A 94 3.22 3.88 -8.31
C LEU A 94 2.27 2.68 -8.40
N GLU A 95 1.01 2.82 -8.00
CA GLU A 95 -0.03 1.80 -8.19
C GLU A 95 -0.20 1.45 -9.67
N SER A 96 -0.35 2.45 -10.53
CA SER A 96 -0.48 2.24 -11.98
C SER A 96 0.76 1.58 -12.60
N ASP A 97 1.94 1.85 -12.08
CA ASP A 97 3.17 1.15 -12.47
C ASP A 97 3.14 -0.30 -11.98
N ALA A 98 2.68 -0.57 -10.75
CA ALA A 98 2.54 -1.91 -10.20
C ALA A 98 1.56 -2.77 -11.00
N ASP A 99 0.38 -2.24 -11.36
CA ASP A 99 -0.59 -2.94 -12.21
C ASP A 99 0.04 -3.37 -13.55
N ARG A 100 0.82 -2.48 -14.19
CA ARG A 100 1.53 -2.80 -15.43
C ARG A 100 2.58 -3.89 -15.25
N VAL A 101 3.35 -3.83 -14.17
CA VAL A 101 4.37 -4.85 -13.85
C VAL A 101 3.70 -6.19 -13.58
N MET A 102 2.65 -6.23 -12.79
CA MET A 102 1.88 -7.44 -12.48
C MET A 102 1.32 -8.07 -13.76
N ARG A 103 0.64 -7.30 -14.61
CA ARG A 103 0.09 -7.81 -15.87
C ARG A 103 1.16 -8.34 -16.81
N SER A 104 2.29 -7.64 -16.93
CA SER A 104 3.43 -8.12 -17.74
C SER A 104 4.01 -9.41 -17.18
N GLY A 105 4.16 -9.51 -15.87
CA GLY A 105 4.64 -10.71 -15.20
C GLY A 105 3.70 -11.90 -15.38
N LEU A 106 2.39 -11.69 -15.26
CA LEU A 106 1.39 -12.74 -15.49
C LEU A 106 1.42 -13.24 -16.94
N ALA A 107 1.48 -12.33 -17.91
CA ALA A 107 1.57 -12.70 -19.31
C ALA A 107 2.81 -13.57 -19.59
N ARG A 108 3.97 -13.18 -19.04
CA ARG A 108 5.21 -13.94 -19.16
C ARG A 108 5.11 -15.31 -18.49
N LEU A 109 4.58 -15.39 -17.28
CA LEU A 109 4.41 -16.65 -16.55
C LEU A 109 3.53 -17.63 -17.33
N PHE A 110 2.41 -17.20 -17.89
CA PHE A 110 1.52 -18.06 -18.67
C PHE A 110 2.14 -18.55 -19.98
N HIS A 111 3.12 -17.84 -20.52
CA HIS A 111 3.85 -18.25 -21.72
C HIS A 111 5.04 -19.16 -21.43
N GLU A 112 5.76 -18.93 -20.34
CA GLU A 112 7.07 -19.54 -20.10
C GLU A 112 7.04 -20.65 -19.05
N GLU A 113 6.13 -20.55 -18.03
CA GLU A 113 6.12 -21.53 -16.94
C GLU A 113 5.35 -22.78 -17.31
N ALA A 114 6.08 -23.91 -17.43
CA ALA A 114 5.50 -25.20 -17.76
C ALA A 114 4.91 -25.95 -16.57
N ASP A 115 5.41 -25.67 -15.34
CA ASP A 115 4.88 -26.28 -14.12
C ASP A 115 3.68 -25.47 -13.60
N VAL A 116 2.50 -26.08 -13.66
CA VAL A 116 1.25 -25.46 -13.20
C VAL A 116 1.28 -25.11 -11.72
N ARG A 117 1.99 -25.85 -10.89
CA ARG A 117 2.12 -25.53 -9.46
C ARG A 117 2.93 -24.26 -9.26
N GLU A 118 4.06 -24.14 -9.93
CA GLU A 118 4.88 -22.92 -9.89
C GLU A 118 4.12 -21.73 -10.49
N LEU A 119 3.41 -21.92 -11.60
CA LEU A 119 2.54 -20.89 -12.18
C LEU A 119 1.54 -20.35 -11.17
N LEU A 120 0.83 -21.23 -10.44
CA LEU A 120 -0.17 -20.84 -9.45
C LEU A 120 0.45 -20.08 -8.26
N LYS A 121 1.61 -20.56 -7.77
CA LYS A 121 2.33 -19.89 -6.67
C LYS A 121 2.78 -18.49 -7.07
N LEU A 122 3.43 -18.36 -8.21
CA LEU A 122 3.98 -17.10 -8.67
C LEU A 122 2.89 -16.11 -9.08
N LYS A 123 1.81 -16.60 -9.72
CA LYS A 123 0.61 -15.79 -9.99
C LYS A 123 0.04 -15.21 -8.71
N GLY A 124 -0.18 -16.03 -7.70
CA GLY A 124 -0.70 -15.59 -6.40
C GLY A 124 0.20 -14.54 -5.74
N LEU A 125 1.52 -14.71 -5.81
CA LEU A 125 2.49 -13.76 -5.26
C LEU A 125 2.42 -12.39 -5.97
N LEU A 126 2.39 -12.38 -7.32
CA LEU A 126 2.33 -11.12 -8.08
C LEU A 126 1.02 -10.37 -7.81
N GLU A 127 -0.11 -11.08 -7.77
CA GLU A 127 -1.42 -10.49 -7.47
C GLU A 127 -1.46 -9.93 -6.05
N LEU A 128 -0.92 -10.64 -5.05
CA LEU A 128 -0.92 -10.17 -3.68
C LEU A 128 -0.01 -8.96 -3.46
N LEU A 129 1.13 -8.89 -4.15
CA LEU A 129 2.02 -7.73 -4.13
C LEU A 129 1.34 -6.49 -4.74
N GLU A 130 0.60 -6.65 -5.82
CA GLU A 130 -0.17 -5.56 -6.44
C GLU A 130 -1.31 -5.11 -5.53
N GLU A 131 -2.01 -6.01 -4.84
CA GLU A 131 -3.06 -5.68 -3.88
C GLU A 131 -2.55 -4.80 -2.72
N VAL A 132 -1.27 -4.93 -2.33
CA VAL A 132 -0.65 -3.99 -1.38
C VAL A 132 -0.59 -2.58 -1.94
N THR A 133 -0.21 -2.41 -3.21
CA THR A 133 -0.14 -1.09 -3.83
C THR A 133 -1.51 -0.48 -4.04
N ASP A 134 -2.51 -1.28 -4.39
CA ASP A 134 -3.91 -0.87 -4.50
C ASP A 134 -4.44 -0.38 -3.14
N SER A 135 -4.14 -1.11 -2.05
CA SER A 135 -4.47 -0.69 -0.69
C SER A 135 -3.75 0.61 -0.28
N CYS A 136 -2.52 0.82 -0.74
CA CYS A 136 -1.80 2.07 -0.51
C CYS A 136 -2.46 3.25 -1.24
N ASP A 137 -2.95 3.05 -2.45
CA ASP A 137 -3.69 4.06 -3.21
C ASP A 137 -5.03 4.40 -2.55
N ASP A 138 -5.73 3.42 -1.99
CA ASP A 138 -6.93 3.65 -1.18
C ASP A 138 -6.65 4.53 0.05
N VAL A 139 -5.53 4.29 0.73
CA VAL A 139 -5.07 5.16 1.84
C VAL A 139 -4.77 6.57 1.34
N ALA A 140 -4.06 6.70 0.22
CA ALA A 140 -3.73 7.99 -0.37
C ALA A 140 -4.98 8.81 -0.73
N LYS A 141 -5.99 8.20 -1.35
CA LYS A 141 -7.28 8.82 -1.67
C LYS A 141 -8.02 9.33 -0.43
N ARG A 142 -7.96 8.61 0.68
CA ARG A 142 -8.53 9.07 1.96
C ARG A 142 -7.76 10.25 2.54
N ILE A 143 -6.43 10.21 2.51
CA ILE A 143 -5.59 11.33 2.93
C ILE A 143 -5.87 12.57 2.08
N GLU A 144 -6.00 12.41 0.76
CA GLU A 144 -6.37 13.48 -0.16
C GLU A 144 -7.72 14.10 0.20
N GLY A 145 -8.74 13.28 0.46
CA GLY A 145 -10.07 13.74 0.91
C GLY A 145 -9.97 14.58 2.18
N ILE A 146 -9.24 14.11 3.20
CA ILE A 146 -9.01 14.83 4.45
C ILE A 146 -8.36 16.19 4.21
N VAL A 147 -7.34 16.26 3.36
CA VAL A 147 -6.65 17.52 3.07
C VAL A 147 -7.57 18.50 2.35
N LEU A 148 -8.35 18.03 1.36
CA LEU A 148 -9.26 18.89 0.59
C LEU A 148 -10.42 19.43 1.41
N GLU A 149 -10.90 18.67 2.40
CA GLU A 149 -11.99 19.11 3.29
C GLU A 149 -11.52 20.13 4.34
N ASN A 150 -10.22 20.17 4.64
CA ASN A 150 -9.64 21.01 5.68
C ASN A 150 -8.74 22.14 5.11
N SER A 151 -8.79 22.40 3.80
CA SER A 151 -7.97 23.42 3.10
C SER A 151 -8.70 24.73 2.87
#